data_bc97181196d376055fd9af6e256896c3
#
_entry.id   bc97181196d376055fd9af6e256896c3
#
_cell.length_a   1.000
_cell.length_b   1.000
_cell.length_c   1.000
_cell.angle_alpha   90.00
_cell.angle_beta   90.00
_cell.angle_gamma   90.00
#
_symmetry.space_group_name_H-M   'P 1'
#
loop_
_entity.id
_entity.type
_entity.pdbx_description
1 polymer ?
#
loop_
_entity_poly.entity_id
_entity_poly.type
_entity_poly.pdbx_seq_one_letter_code
_entity_poly.pdbx_strand_id
1 'polypeptide(L)'
;TSKFRPLTAEELKEADTKSGYTIEVTADPEQFPLGGFTERLTVKTDIPHDLSPPGTEEKHDHPEGHDHKHDHAHPTPEGPRTFVIQVSGNHTGPIRIVPTYGVHWNPNTMILNLGEFPAKEGKTVTLSMFVEGTEHSLEIVDQEIAPDFLEFELKKDDKSKTKQRYELKFAVPAEMSPVSFGRTNLAKVKLQTNHPNAKEIEFRVQFISL
;
A
#
# COMPACT_ATOMS: atom_id res chain seq x y z
N THR A 1 11.83 -10.36 -3.21
CA THR A 1 13.28 -10.56 -3.40
C THR A 1 13.82 -9.59 -4.44
N SER A 2 15.13 -9.28 -4.38
CA SER A 2 15.81 -8.45 -5.38
C SER A 2 17.05 -9.17 -5.90
N LYS A 3 17.35 -8.99 -7.19
CA LYS A 3 18.56 -9.47 -7.86
C LYS A 3 19.23 -8.33 -8.58
N PHE A 4 20.56 -8.36 -8.64
CA PHE A 4 21.36 -7.37 -9.33
C PHE A 4 22.18 -8.06 -10.41
N ARG A 5 22.30 -7.42 -11.57
CA ARG A 5 23.28 -7.79 -12.59
C ARG A 5 23.84 -6.54 -13.25
N PRO A 6 25.11 -6.56 -13.70
CA PRO A 6 25.62 -5.49 -14.56
C PRO A 6 24.81 -5.38 -15.83
N LEU A 7 24.73 -4.18 -16.40
CA LEU A 7 24.20 -3.97 -17.75
C LEU A 7 25.11 -4.63 -18.79
N THR A 8 24.50 -5.20 -19.80
CA THR A 8 25.19 -5.74 -20.98
C THR A 8 25.72 -4.58 -21.85
N ALA A 9 26.62 -4.86 -22.78
CA ALA A 9 27.16 -3.86 -23.70
C ALA A 9 26.08 -3.19 -24.56
N GLU A 10 25.02 -3.92 -24.93
CA GLU A 10 23.89 -3.41 -25.68
C GLU A 10 23.03 -2.46 -24.84
N GLU A 11 22.70 -2.85 -23.60
CA GLU A 11 21.96 -2.03 -22.66
C GLU A 11 22.72 -0.75 -22.28
N LEU A 12 24.05 -0.82 -22.11
CA LEU A 12 24.90 0.35 -21.85
C LEU A 12 24.85 1.34 -23.03
N LYS A 13 24.87 0.82 -24.26
CA LYS A 13 24.79 1.65 -25.48
C LYS A 13 23.41 2.29 -25.62
N GLU A 14 22.34 1.54 -25.35
CA GLU A 14 20.96 2.04 -25.40
C GLU A 14 20.70 3.14 -24.35
N ALA A 15 21.23 2.95 -23.15
CA ALA A 15 21.13 3.93 -22.05
C ALA A 15 22.12 5.09 -22.14
N ASP A 16 22.98 5.13 -23.18
CA ASP A 16 24.06 6.12 -23.34
C ASP A 16 24.91 6.30 -22.08
N THR A 17 25.29 5.19 -21.47
CA THR A 17 26.05 5.19 -20.21
C THR A 17 27.28 4.27 -20.30
N LYS A 18 28.25 4.53 -19.45
CA LYS A 18 29.51 3.75 -19.39
C LYS A 18 29.44 2.57 -18.43
N SER A 19 28.54 2.62 -17.46
CA SER A 19 28.35 1.57 -16.48
C SER A 19 26.94 1.64 -15.88
N GLY A 20 26.43 0.52 -15.38
CA GLY A 20 25.14 0.47 -14.74
C GLY A 20 24.76 -0.94 -14.31
N TYR A 21 23.66 -1.03 -13.59
CA TYR A 21 23.10 -2.30 -13.10
C TYR A 21 21.61 -2.36 -13.38
N THR A 22 21.14 -3.55 -13.72
CA THR A 22 19.71 -3.88 -13.67
C THR A 22 19.39 -4.38 -12.28
N ILE A 23 18.29 -3.87 -11.72
CA ILE A 23 17.74 -4.34 -10.46
C ILE A 23 16.40 -5.00 -10.79
N GLU A 24 16.34 -6.31 -10.64
CA GLU A 24 15.10 -7.07 -10.77
C GLU A 24 14.46 -7.21 -9.39
N VAL A 25 13.23 -6.75 -9.25
CA VAL A 25 12.47 -6.87 -8.01
C VAL A 25 11.31 -7.83 -8.24
N THR A 26 11.28 -8.92 -7.48
CA THR A 26 10.19 -9.89 -7.51
C THR A 26 9.36 -9.75 -6.23
N ALA A 27 8.11 -9.40 -6.37
CA ALA A 27 7.12 -9.46 -5.28
C ALA A 27 6.51 -10.87 -5.24
N ASP A 28 6.54 -11.48 -4.07
CA ASP A 28 5.87 -12.75 -3.82
C ASP A 28 4.44 -12.45 -3.36
N PRO A 29 3.41 -12.82 -4.15
CA PRO A 29 2.03 -12.49 -3.81
C PRO A 29 1.56 -13.12 -2.49
N GLU A 30 2.18 -14.21 -2.03
CA GLU A 30 1.83 -14.82 -0.74
C GLU A 30 2.27 -13.98 0.48
N GLN A 31 3.20 -13.04 0.29
CA GLN A 31 3.73 -12.19 1.35
C GLN A 31 3.06 -10.83 1.43
N PHE A 32 2.18 -10.51 0.49
CA PHE A 32 1.49 -9.23 0.46
C PHE A 32 -0.02 -9.42 0.66
N PRO A 33 -0.64 -8.63 1.55
CA PRO A 33 -2.09 -8.62 1.66
C PRO A 33 -2.73 -8.12 0.36
N LEU A 34 -4.00 -8.43 0.17
CA LEU A 34 -4.77 -7.87 -0.94
C LEU A 34 -4.83 -6.34 -0.83
N GLY A 35 -4.79 -5.67 -1.98
CA GLY A 35 -4.82 -4.21 -2.07
C GLY A 35 -3.49 -3.61 -2.48
N GLY A 36 -3.34 -2.30 -2.29
CA GLY A 36 -2.12 -1.57 -2.63
C GLY A 36 -1.00 -1.80 -1.62
N PHE A 37 0.20 -1.95 -2.12
CA PHE A 37 1.41 -1.98 -1.31
C PHE A 37 2.43 -0.95 -1.77
N THR A 38 3.28 -0.54 -0.85
CA THR A 38 4.42 0.34 -1.11
C THR A 38 5.58 -0.10 -0.24
N GLU A 39 6.64 -0.54 -0.90
CA GLU A 39 7.87 -1.00 -0.27
C GLU A 39 9.05 -0.11 -0.65
N ARG A 40 10.10 -0.14 0.16
CA ARG A 40 11.33 0.61 -0.08
C ARG A 40 12.49 -0.34 -0.27
N LEU A 41 13.11 -0.26 -1.44
CA LEU A 41 14.38 -0.92 -1.72
C LEU A 41 15.52 0.06 -1.46
N THR A 42 16.39 -0.27 -0.50
CA THR A 42 17.57 0.52 -0.21
C THR A 42 18.79 -0.08 -0.91
N VAL A 43 19.35 0.67 -1.87
CA VAL A 43 20.57 0.29 -2.60
C VAL A 43 21.76 1.04 -2.01
N LYS A 44 22.72 0.31 -1.46
CA LYS A 44 24.00 0.86 -1.00
C LYS A 44 25.04 0.65 -2.09
N THR A 45 25.77 1.69 -2.43
CA THR A 45 26.83 1.62 -3.44
C THR A 45 28.18 1.94 -2.80
N ASP A 46 29.25 1.52 -3.45
CA ASP A 46 30.63 1.88 -3.14
C ASP A 46 31.08 3.20 -3.79
N ILE A 47 30.15 3.91 -4.45
CA ILE A 47 30.44 5.19 -5.11
C ILE A 47 30.70 6.24 -4.04
N PRO A 48 31.88 6.89 -4.04
CA PRO A 48 32.18 7.98 -3.11
C PRO A 48 31.22 9.16 -3.25
N HIS A 49 30.96 9.86 -2.17
CA HIS A 49 30.11 11.08 -2.18
C HIS A 49 30.75 12.24 -2.97
N ASP A 50 32.03 12.16 -3.26
CA ASP A 50 32.86 13.26 -3.80
C ASP A 50 32.83 13.40 -5.32
N LEU A 51 31.89 12.76 -6.00
CA LEU A 51 31.68 13.00 -7.43
C LEU A 51 30.71 14.16 -7.62
N SER A 52 31.13 15.38 -7.34
CA SER A 52 30.53 16.56 -7.96
C SER A 52 30.65 16.41 -9.49
N PRO A 53 29.60 16.69 -10.28
CA PRO A 53 29.74 16.64 -11.74
C PRO A 53 30.85 17.60 -12.14
N PRO A 54 31.82 17.16 -13.00
CA PRO A 54 32.86 18.04 -13.45
C PRO A 54 32.22 19.17 -14.26
N GLY A 55 32.27 20.40 -13.74
CA GLY A 55 31.83 21.56 -14.49
C GLY A 55 30.92 22.58 -13.83
N THR A 56 30.58 22.48 -12.56
CA THR A 56 29.92 23.59 -11.87
C THR A 56 30.85 24.36 -10.94
N GLU A 57 31.98 24.81 -11.47
CA GLU A 57 32.60 26.00 -10.91
C GLU A 57 31.79 27.19 -11.43
N GLU A 58 30.74 27.57 -10.70
CA GLU A 58 30.18 28.90 -10.88
C GLU A 58 31.23 29.92 -10.51
N LYS A 59 31.88 30.49 -11.54
CA LYS A 59 32.67 31.73 -11.38
C LYS A 59 31.68 32.81 -10.94
N HIS A 60 31.55 32.97 -9.65
CA HIS A 60 30.98 34.19 -9.11
C HIS A 60 32.05 35.27 -9.26
N ASP A 61 31.94 36.09 -10.31
CA ASP A 61 32.60 37.39 -10.41
C ASP A 61 31.98 38.30 -9.32
N HIS A 62 32.56 38.28 -8.12
CA HIS A 62 32.27 39.28 -7.11
C HIS A 62 33.22 40.48 -7.30
N PRO A 63 32.65 41.71 -7.41
CA PRO A 63 33.49 42.91 -7.34
C PRO A 63 34.09 43.01 -5.93
N GLU A 64 35.35 43.39 -5.94
CA GLU A 64 36.24 43.51 -4.80
C GLU A 64 35.63 44.23 -3.59
N GLY A 65 35.76 43.62 -2.42
CA GLY A 65 35.73 44.33 -1.17
C GLY A 65 34.78 43.84 -0.09
N HIS A 66 34.89 42.61 0.40
CA HIS A 66 34.63 42.26 1.80
C HIS A 66 35.21 40.89 2.13
N ASP A 67 36.25 40.91 2.95
CA ASP A 67 36.99 39.76 3.46
C ASP A 67 36.19 39.05 4.53
N HIS A 68 35.21 38.24 4.14
CA HIS A 68 34.53 37.34 5.05
C HIS A 68 34.94 35.90 4.71
N LYS A 69 35.96 35.41 5.45
CA LYS A 69 36.28 34.00 5.53
C LYS A 69 35.09 33.26 6.19
N HIS A 70 34.15 32.86 5.39
CA HIS A 70 33.18 31.85 5.80
C HIS A 70 33.71 30.48 5.44
N ASP A 71 34.55 29.90 6.32
CA ASP A 71 34.88 28.47 6.31
C ASP A 71 33.61 27.67 6.67
N HIS A 72 32.67 27.61 5.75
CA HIS A 72 31.60 26.63 5.82
C HIS A 72 32.10 25.32 5.21
N ALA A 73 32.94 24.61 5.97
CA ALA A 73 33.15 23.19 5.73
C ALA A 73 31.83 22.48 5.95
N HIS A 74 31.02 22.33 4.90
CA HIS A 74 29.90 21.41 4.95
C HIS A 74 30.48 20.01 5.20
N PRO A 75 30.10 19.32 6.28
CA PRO A 75 30.57 17.99 6.52
C PRO A 75 30.12 17.12 5.33
N THR A 76 31.08 16.69 4.50
CA THR A 76 30.82 15.72 3.45
C THR A 76 30.32 14.46 4.14
N PRO A 77 29.12 13.95 3.83
CA PRO A 77 28.64 12.75 4.49
C PRO A 77 29.60 11.61 4.20
N GLU A 78 30.27 11.12 5.25
CA GLU A 78 31.17 9.97 5.16
C GLU A 78 30.32 8.69 4.98
N GLY A 79 30.69 7.88 4.01
CA GLY A 79 30.09 6.56 3.81
C GLY A 79 29.59 6.27 2.39
N PRO A 80 29.11 5.07 2.14
CA PRO A 80 28.60 4.68 0.83
C PRO A 80 27.32 5.44 0.48
N ARG A 81 27.18 5.87 -0.77
CA ARG A 81 25.91 6.46 -1.25
C ARG A 81 24.79 5.46 -1.14
N THR A 82 23.68 5.94 -0.64
CA THR A 82 22.46 5.14 -0.48
C THR A 82 21.35 5.72 -1.34
N PHE A 83 20.76 4.88 -2.19
CA PHE A 83 19.58 5.24 -3.00
C PHE A 83 18.37 4.49 -2.45
N VAL A 84 17.25 5.18 -2.37
CA VAL A 84 15.97 4.57 -1.99
C VAL A 84 15.08 4.53 -3.22
N ILE A 85 14.73 3.32 -3.65
CA ILE A 85 13.78 3.08 -4.73
C ILE A 85 12.46 2.67 -4.10
N GLN A 86 11.41 3.42 -4.39
CA GLN A 86 10.06 3.06 -3.96
C GLN A 86 9.44 2.10 -4.98
N VAL A 87 8.99 0.94 -4.50
CA VAL A 87 8.28 -0.05 -5.30
C VAL A 87 6.84 -0.09 -4.85
N SER A 88 5.91 0.28 -5.73
CA SER A 88 4.47 0.28 -5.43
C SER A 88 3.73 -0.61 -6.41
N GLY A 89 2.69 -1.26 -5.93
CA GLY A 89 1.86 -2.12 -6.74
C GLY A 89 0.49 -2.33 -6.11
N ASN A 90 -0.35 -3.09 -6.81
CA ASN A 90 -1.65 -3.52 -6.31
C ASN A 90 -1.79 -5.03 -6.48
N HIS A 91 -1.95 -5.73 -5.36
CA HIS A 91 -2.25 -7.16 -5.34
C HIS A 91 -3.76 -7.35 -5.41
N THR A 92 -4.28 -7.57 -6.61
CA THR A 92 -5.72 -7.75 -6.85
C THR A 92 -6.24 -9.12 -6.42
N GLY A 93 -5.38 -10.13 -6.37
CA GLY A 93 -5.71 -11.48 -5.89
C GLY A 93 -6.92 -12.13 -6.59
N PRO A 94 -7.40 -13.24 -6.05
CA PRO A 94 -8.56 -13.97 -6.57
C PRO A 94 -9.89 -13.41 -6.04
N ILE A 95 -9.88 -12.33 -5.25
CA ILE A 95 -11.06 -11.77 -4.60
C ILE A 95 -11.36 -10.40 -5.19
N ARG A 96 -12.57 -10.25 -5.71
CA ARG A 96 -13.08 -8.99 -6.24
C ARG A 96 -14.29 -8.53 -5.43
N ILE A 97 -14.22 -7.31 -4.92
CA ILE A 97 -15.30 -6.67 -4.16
C ILE A 97 -15.98 -5.63 -5.03
N VAL A 98 -17.30 -5.69 -5.05
CA VAL A 98 -18.16 -4.77 -5.80
C VAL A 98 -19.12 -4.08 -4.81
N PRO A 99 -19.04 -2.75 -4.69
CA PRO A 99 -19.94 -2.02 -3.82
C PRO A 99 -21.38 -1.99 -4.36
N THR A 100 -22.34 -1.94 -3.47
CA THR A 100 -23.71 -1.57 -3.78
C THR A 100 -23.79 -0.07 -4.11
N TYR A 101 -24.83 0.34 -4.82
CA TYR A 101 -25.04 1.74 -5.15
C TYR A 101 -25.05 2.63 -3.89
N GLY A 102 -24.34 3.74 -3.95
CA GLY A 102 -24.20 4.69 -2.83
C GLY A 102 -23.16 4.31 -1.77
N VAL A 103 -22.45 3.20 -1.94
CA VAL A 103 -21.37 2.77 -1.03
C VAL A 103 -20.03 3.16 -1.60
N HIS A 104 -19.22 3.85 -0.81
CA HIS A 104 -17.86 4.26 -1.19
C HIS A 104 -16.85 3.19 -0.78
N TRP A 105 -16.35 2.46 -1.75
CA TRP A 105 -15.33 1.43 -1.62
C TRP A 105 -14.10 1.76 -2.47
N ASN A 106 -12.92 1.69 -1.86
CA ASN A 106 -11.65 1.83 -2.58
C ASN A 106 -10.88 0.49 -2.58
N PRO A 107 -10.84 -0.22 -3.70
CA PRO A 107 -10.18 -1.53 -3.77
C PRO A 107 -8.66 -1.45 -3.62
N ASN A 108 -8.02 -0.34 -3.97
CA ASN A 108 -6.57 -0.20 -3.87
C ASN A 108 -6.08 -0.05 -2.43
N THR A 109 -6.90 0.55 -1.58
CA THR A 109 -6.57 0.75 -0.17
C THR A 109 -7.36 -0.16 0.76
N MET A 110 -8.28 -0.96 0.21
CA MET A 110 -9.23 -1.80 0.96
C MET A 110 -10.04 -1.00 1.99
N ILE A 111 -10.36 0.26 1.65
CA ILE A 111 -11.11 1.17 2.55
C ILE A 111 -12.58 1.21 2.14
N LEU A 112 -13.45 0.88 3.10
CA LEU A 112 -14.88 1.09 3.07
C LEU A 112 -15.22 2.36 3.85
N ASN A 113 -15.86 3.34 3.18
CA ASN A 113 -16.30 4.56 3.83
C ASN A 113 -17.84 4.51 4.03
N LEU A 114 -18.26 4.46 5.29
CA LEU A 114 -19.67 4.46 5.68
C LEU A 114 -20.25 5.88 5.75
N GLY A 115 -19.39 6.93 5.65
CA GLY A 115 -19.80 8.32 5.75
C GLY A 115 -20.11 8.77 7.18
N GLU A 116 -20.92 9.84 7.26
CA GLU A 116 -21.42 10.37 8.51
C GLU A 116 -22.86 9.92 8.74
N PHE A 117 -23.22 9.60 9.96
CA PHE A 117 -24.58 9.16 10.33
C PHE A 117 -24.89 9.41 11.81
N PRO A 118 -26.19 9.55 12.19
CA PRO A 118 -26.56 9.70 13.58
C PRO A 118 -26.22 8.45 14.40
N ALA A 119 -25.56 8.60 15.53
CA ALA A 119 -25.18 7.49 16.42
C ALA A 119 -26.40 6.70 16.92
N LYS A 120 -27.54 7.37 17.05
CA LYS A 120 -28.82 6.72 17.46
C LYS A 120 -29.39 5.76 16.41
N GLU A 121 -29.03 5.96 15.13
CA GLU A 121 -29.58 5.15 14.04
C GLU A 121 -28.66 4.00 13.66
N GLY A 122 -27.35 4.14 13.92
CA GLY A 122 -26.36 3.22 13.44
C GLY A 122 -26.20 3.24 11.91
N LYS A 123 -25.43 2.32 11.36
CA LYS A 123 -25.23 2.22 9.91
C LYS A 123 -24.94 0.79 9.50
N THR A 124 -25.65 0.30 8.48
CA THR A 124 -25.37 -0.99 7.86
C THR A 124 -25.07 -0.80 6.38
N VAL A 125 -24.04 -1.47 5.90
CA VAL A 125 -23.64 -1.45 4.49
C VAL A 125 -23.31 -2.86 4.05
N THR A 126 -23.69 -3.18 2.80
CA THR A 126 -23.44 -4.48 2.18
C THR A 126 -22.61 -4.33 0.92
N LEU A 127 -21.62 -5.21 0.75
CA LEU A 127 -20.80 -5.34 -0.46
C LEU A 127 -21.00 -6.74 -1.04
N SER A 128 -20.81 -6.89 -2.36
CA SER A 128 -20.73 -8.20 -3.00
C SER A 128 -19.27 -8.60 -3.18
N MET A 129 -18.91 -9.80 -2.76
CA MET A 129 -17.57 -10.35 -2.97
C MET A 129 -17.66 -11.55 -3.92
N PHE A 130 -16.80 -11.57 -4.91
CA PHE A 130 -16.62 -12.66 -5.85
C PHE A 130 -15.26 -13.32 -5.62
N VAL A 131 -15.26 -14.66 -5.54
CA VAL A 131 -14.06 -15.47 -5.29
C VAL A 131 -13.80 -16.34 -6.50
N GLU A 132 -12.56 -16.34 -6.97
CA GLU A 132 -12.07 -17.11 -8.10
C GLU A 132 -10.88 -18.00 -7.69
N GLY A 133 -10.56 -19.03 -8.48
CA GLY A 133 -9.34 -19.84 -8.26
C GLY A 133 -9.43 -20.89 -7.15
N THR A 134 -10.63 -21.20 -6.67
CA THR A 134 -10.85 -22.33 -5.76
C THR A 134 -12.15 -23.07 -6.10
N GLU A 135 -12.13 -24.39 -5.98
CA GLU A 135 -13.32 -25.24 -6.12
C GLU A 135 -14.11 -25.31 -4.79
N HIS A 136 -13.46 -25.03 -3.67
CA HIS A 136 -14.07 -25.05 -2.34
C HIS A 136 -14.68 -23.69 -2.00
N SER A 137 -15.71 -23.71 -1.17
CA SER A 137 -16.28 -22.49 -0.61
C SER A 137 -15.24 -21.76 0.23
N LEU A 138 -15.23 -20.43 0.13
CA LEU A 138 -14.45 -19.62 1.04
C LEU A 138 -15.00 -19.75 2.45
N GLU A 139 -14.13 -20.04 3.40
CA GLU A 139 -14.45 -20.12 4.82
C GLU A 139 -13.53 -19.17 5.59
N ILE A 140 -14.08 -18.52 6.60
CA ILE A 140 -13.32 -17.75 7.57
C ILE A 140 -12.80 -18.74 8.62
N VAL A 141 -11.47 -18.85 8.71
CA VAL A 141 -10.80 -19.70 9.70
C VAL A 141 -10.66 -18.96 11.02
N ASP A 142 -10.38 -17.64 10.95
CA ASP A 142 -10.23 -16.74 12.10
C ASP A 142 -10.57 -15.32 11.69
N GLN A 143 -10.99 -14.50 12.66
CA GLN A 143 -11.29 -13.08 12.43
C GLN A 143 -10.89 -12.21 13.61
N GLU A 144 -10.36 -11.05 13.29
CA GLU A 144 -10.08 -9.97 14.24
C GLU A 144 -10.84 -8.71 13.81
N ILE A 145 -11.63 -8.15 14.71
CA ILE A 145 -12.45 -6.95 14.45
C ILE A 145 -12.09 -5.89 15.48
N ALA A 146 -11.75 -4.71 15.03
CA ALA A 146 -11.46 -3.55 15.87
C ALA A 146 -12.13 -2.29 15.29
N PRO A 147 -12.90 -1.57 16.07
CA PRO A 147 -13.29 -1.81 17.48
C PRO A 147 -14.31 -2.94 17.64
N ASP A 148 -14.44 -3.44 18.85
CA ASP A 148 -15.30 -4.60 19.20
C ASP A 148 -16.79 -4.41 18.86
N PHE A 149 -17.26 -3.19 18.78
CA PHE A 149 -18.64 -2.89 18.42
C PHE A 149 -18.92 -2.93 16.91
N LEU A 150 -17.88 -2.95 16.06
CA LEU A 150 -18.07 -3.10 14.62
C LEU A 150 -18.48 -4.54 14.32
N GLU A 151 -19.65 -4.71 13.71
CA GLU A 151 -20.16 -6.00 13.33
C GLU A 151 -19.78 -6.32 11.89
N PHE A 152 -19.37 -7.57 11.65
CA PHE A 152 -19.07 -8.09 10.33
C PHE A 152 -19.70 -9.46 10.12
N GLU A 153 -20.32 -9.67 8.97
CA GLU A 153 -20.91 -10.94 8.57
C GLU A 153 -20.52 -11.27 7.12
N LEU A 154 -20.06 -12.50 6.88
CA LEU A 154 -19.83 -13.07 5.55
C LEU A 154 -20.91 -14.13 5.29
N LYS A 155 -21.70 -13.94 4.25
CA LYS A 155 -22.76 -14.89 3.87
C LYS A 155 -22.60 -15.32 2.42
N LYS A 156 -22.60 -16.63 2.16
CA LYS A 156 -22.60 -17.16 0.79
C LYS A 156 -23.94 -16.88 0.10
N ASP A 157 -23.84 -16.41 -1.16
CA ASP A 157 -25.03 -16.25 -2.01
C ASP A 157 -25.22 -17.50 -2.88
N ASP A 158 -26.09 -18.39 -2.43
CA ASP A 158 -26.40 -19.66 -3.11
C ASP A 158 -27.15 -19.49 -4.44
N LYS A 159 -27.61 -18.27 -4.78
CA LYS A 159 -28.30 -17.98 -6.04
C LYS A 159 -27.34 -17.88 -7.22
N SER A 160 -26.05 -17.68 -6.98
CA SER A 160 -25.05 -17.60 -8.03
C SER A 160 -24.63 -18.99 -8.48
N LYS A 161 -24.97 -19.35 -9.72
CA LYS A 161 -24.66 -20.70 -10.30
C LYS A 161 -23.27 -20.81 -10.92
N THR A 162 -22.62 -19.69 -11.24
CA THR A 162 -21.42 -19.67 -12.09
C THR A 162 -20.17 -19.16 -11.40
N LYS A 163 -20.31 -18.41 -10.31
CA LYS A 163 -19.20 -17.86 -9.52
C LYS A 163 -19.49 -17.95 -8.04
N GLN A 164 -18.49 -18.19 -7.23
CA GLN A 164 -18.65 -18.09 -5.78
C GLN A 164 -18.86 -16.62 -5.43
N ARG A 165 -20.08 -16.30 -4.99
CA ARG A 165 -20.48 -14.97 -4.55
C ARG A 165 -20.80 -14.99 -3.07
N TYR A 166 -20.36 -13.95 -2.40
CA TYR A 166 -20.63 -13.72 -0.99
C TYR A 166 -21.15 -12.31 -0.78
N GLU A 167 -21.95 -12.15 0.24
CA GLU A 167 -22.39 -10.87 0.77
C GLU A 167 -21.55 -10.54 2.00
N LEU A 168 -20.90 -9.38 1.98
CA LEU A 168 -20.16 -8.81 3.10
C LEU A 168 -21.05 -7.75 3.74
N LYS A 169 -21.44 -7.94 4.98
CA LYS A 169 -22.21 -6.97 5.74
C LYS A 169 -21.34 -6.36 6.82
N PHE A 170 -21.27 -5.04 6.84
CA PHE A 170 -20.63 -4.24 7.87
C PHE A 170 -21.71 -3.43 8.57
N ALA A 171 -21.74 -3.48 9.92
CA ALA A 171 -22.71 -2.72 10.68
C ALA A 171 -22.06 -2.03 11.88
N VAL A 172 -22.44 -0.77 12.08
CA VAL A 172 -22.20 -0.03 13.32
C VAL A 172 -23.55 0.03 14.04
N PRO A 173 -23.64 -0.51 15.26
CA PRO A 173 -24.92 -0.56 16.00
C PRO A 173 -25.52 0.83 16.24
N ALA A 174 -26.84 0.86 16.42
CA ALA A 174 -27.55 2.03 16.90
C ALA A 174 -27.30 2.27 18.40
N GLU A 175 -27.67 3.45 18.87
CA GLU A 175 -27.62 3.86 20.30
C GLU A 175 -26.19 3.85 20.89
N MET A 176 -25.17 4.03 20.05
CA MET A 176 -23.78 4.16 20.49
C MET A 176 -23.44 5.60 20.89
N SER A 177 -22.35 5.76 21.64
CA SER A 177 -21.74 7.07 21.82
C SER A 177 -21.15 7.57 20.50
N PRO A 178 -21.22 8.88 20.21
CA PRO A 178 -20.56 9.47 19.05
C PRO A 178 -19.08 9.09 18.97
N VAL A 179 -18.61 8.68 17.80
CA VAL A 179 -17.22 8.23 17.59
C VAL A 179 -16.77 8.50 16.16
N SER A 180 -15.49 8.71 15.97
CA SER A 180 -14.89 8.97 14.65
C SER A 180 -13.73 8.01 14.36
N PHE A 181 -13.83 7.30 13.25
CA PHE A 181 -12.76 6.50 12.66
C PHE A 181 -12.39 7.10 11.31
N GLY A 182 -11.27 7.82 11.27
CA GLY A 182 -10.81 8.57 10.09
C GLY A 182 -9.40 8.17 9.65
N ARG A 183 -8.75 9.04 8.88
CA ARG A 183 -7.49 8.77 8.18
C ARG A 183 -6.37 8.15 9.01
N THR A 184 -6.24 8.51 10.26
CA THR A 184 -5.15 8.06 11.15
C THR A 184 -5.54 6.93 12.07
N ASN A 185 -6.85 6.68 12.23
CA ASN A 185 -7.39 5.65 13.10
C ASN A 185 -8.59 5.00 12.40
N LEU A 186 -8.33 4.06 11.51
CA LEU A 186 -9.37 3.32 10.80
C LEU A 186 -9.81 2.12 11.63
N ALA A 187 -11.11 1.83 11.64
CA ALA A 187 -11.59 0.55 12.11
C ALA A 187 -11.13 -0.56 11.16
N LYS A 188 -10.99 -1.79 11.65
CA LYS A 188 -10.41 -2.90 10.90
C LYS A 188 -11.25 -4.16 11.05
N VAL A 189 -11.33 -4.91 9.96
CA VAL A 189 -11.82 -6.29 9.94
C VAL A 189 -10.76 -7.11 9.21
N LYS A 190 -10.07 -7.97 9.96
CA LYS A 190 -9.04 -8.86 9.45
C LYS A 190 -9.56 -10.29 9.45
N LEU A 191 -9.50 -10.94 8.30
CA LEU A 191 -10.00 -12.30 8.10
C LEU A 191 -8.85 -13.22 7.73
N GLN A 192 -8.76 -14.37 8.38
CA GLN A 192 -7.97 -15.50 7.93
C GLN A 192 -8.88 -16.45 7.16
N THR A 193 -8.49 -16.86 5.96
CA THR A 193 -9.33 -17.68 5.09
C THR A 193 -8.63 -19.00 4.69
N ASN A 194 -9.44 -19.95 4.22
CA ASN A 194 -8.95 -21.20 3.64
C ASN A 194 -8.48 -21.07 2.18
N HIS A 195 -8.56 -19.87 1.56
CA HIS A 195 -8.18 -19.68 0.17
C HIS A 195 -6.65 -19.68 0.00
N PRO A 196 -6.06 -20.50 -0.90
CA PRO A 196 -4.61 -20.63 -1.01
C PRO A 196 -3.89 -19.30 -1.34
N ASN A 197 -4.49 -18.47 -2.20
CA ASN A 197 -3.91 -17.21 -2.67
C ASN A 197 -4.55 -15.96 -2.05
N ALA A 198 -5.34 -16.11 -0.98
CA ALA A 198 -5.94 -15.02 -0.22
C ALA A 198 -6.12 -15.45 1.24
N LYS A 199 -5.04 -15.91 1.85
CA LYS A 199 -5.03 -16.41 3.23
C LYS A 199 -5.45 -15.35 4.23
N GLU A 200 -5.16 -14.09 3.92
CA GLU A 200 -5.49 -12.94 4.75
C GLU A 200 -6.18 -11.85 3.91
N ILE A 201 -7.26 -11.30 4.45
CA ILE A 201 -7.99 -10.17 3.88
C ILE A 201 -8.17 -9.14 4.98
N GLU A 202 -7.71 -7.90 4.78
CA GLU A 202 -7.91 -6.79 5.71
C GLU A 202 -8.80 -5.72 5.09
N PHE A 203 -9.94 -5.48 5.70
CA PHE A 203 -10.79 -4.34 5.41
C PHE A 203 -10.51 -3.23 6.41
N ARG A 204 -10.42 -2.01 5.90
CA ARG A 204 -10.35 -0.79 6.71
C ARG A 204 -11.67 -0.05 6.58
N VAL A 205 -12.24 0.37 7.69
CA VAL A 205 -13.55 1.02 7.70
C VAL A 205 -13.41 2.42 8.27
N GLN A 206 -13.91 3.39 7.51
CA GLN A 206 -13.93 4.81 7.88
C GLN A 206 -15.37 5.26 8.11
N PHE A 207 -15.64 5.98 9.20
CA PHE A 207 -16.94 6.57 9.48
C PHE A 207 -16.89 7.62 10.60
N ILE A 208 -17.96 8.41 10.69
CA ILE A 208 -18.22 9.34 11.79
C ILE A 208 -19.65 9.11 12.24
N SER A 209 -19.85 8.69 13.49
CA SER A 209 -21.16 8.67 14.12
C SER A 209 -21.33 9.90 15.01
N LEU A 210 -22.41 10.66 14.83
CA LEU A 210 -22.70 11.96 15.45
C LEU A 210 -23.79 11.86 16.51
#